data_200ce39af16a093f6009c59884dffa5c
#
_entry.id   200ce39af16a093f6009c59884dffa5c
#
_cell.length_a   1.000
_cell.length_b   1.000
_cell.length_c   1.000
_cell.angle_alpha   90.00
_cell.angle_beta   90.00
_cell.angle_gamma   90.00
#
_symmetry.space_group_name_H-M   'P 1'
#
loop_
_entity.id
_entity.type
_entity.pdbx_description
1 polymer ?
#
loop_
_entity_poly.entity_id
_entity_poly.type
_entity_poly.pdbx_seq_one_letter_code
_entity_poly.pdbx_strand_id
1 'polypeptide(L)'
;MKVTVVGAGNVGATCADVLASREIANEIILLDIKEGFAEGKALDIWQTSPINMYDSRTIGSTNDYAMTKDSDVVVITSGLPRKPGMSRDDLIATNAGIVKTVTENVVKYSPNAIIVVVSNPLDVMTYCAYLNAKTDSKKVFGMAGVLDTARYRAFLATELNVSPKDIQAVLMGGHGDTMVPLPRYTTVAGIPVTELIEEDKLNEIIERTKFGGGEIVKLLGTSAWYAPGAAAAQMVEAIVRDQKRIFPVCAWLTGEYGLKDIYLGVPVVLGKNGIERIIELDLNEAERALLNESAEAVKSVMDVLDNMNATA
;
A
#
# COMPACT_ATOMS: atom_id res chain seq x y z
N MET A 1 6.53 -16.16 -13.03
CA MET A 1 5.90 -15.53 -11.85
C MET A 1 4.48 -15.16 -12.19
N LYS A 2 3.57 -15.41 -11.28
CA LYS A 2 2.15 -15.11 -11.38
C LYS A 2 1.74 -14.14 -10.26
N VAL A 3 1.06 -13.07 -10.62
CA VAL A 3 0.56 -12.07 -9.67
C VAL A 3 -0.96 -11.97 -9.82
N THR A 4 -1.67 -11.98 -8.70
CA THR A 4 -3.10 -11.72 -8.68
C THR A 4 -3.39 -10.35 -8.08
N VAL A 5 -4.26 -9.58 -8.72
CA VAL A 5 -4.84 -8.34 -8.21
C VAL A 5 -6.32 -8.58 -7.95
N VAL A 6 -6.75 -8.51 -6.69
CA VAL A 6 -8.16 -8.69 -6.29
C VAL A 6 -8.80 -7.33 -6.09
N GLY A 7 -9.82 -7.05 -6.89
CA GLY A 7 -10.46 -5.76 -7.04
C GLY A 7 -10.06 -5.10 -8.37
N ALA A 8 -10.94 -5.14 -9.38
CA ALA A 8 -10.70 -4.53 -10.69
C ALA A 8 -11.13 -3.05 -10.76
N GLY A 9 -11.25 -2.39 -9.62
CA GLY A 9 -11.45 -0.94 -9.56
C GLY A 9 -10.29 -0.18 -10.20
N ASN A 10 -10.33 1.14 -10.16
CA ASN A 10 -9.29 1.95 -10.83
C ASN A 10 -7.88 1.69 -10.28
N VAL A 11 -7.73 1.51 -8.96
CA VAL A 11 -6.43 1.19 -8.34
C VAL A 11 -5.90 -0.16 -8.80
N GLY A 12 -6.75 -1.21 -8.75
CA GLY A 12 -6.34 -2.56 -9.15
C GLY A 12 -6.02 -2.66 -10.64
N ALA A 13 -6.83 -2.03 -11.50
CA ALA A 13 -6.56 -1.98 -12.93
C ALA A 13 -5.26 -1.23 -13.25
N THR A 14 -5.00 -0.09 -12.58
CA THR A 14 -3.72 0.63 -12.72
C THR A 14 -2.54 -0.23 -12.24
N CYS A 15 -2.69 -0.96 -11.12
CA CYS A 15 -1.66 -1.88 -10.66
C CYS A 15 -1.37 -2.95 -11.71
N ALA A 16 -2.42 -3.60 -12.25
CA ALA A 16 -2.29 -4.63 -13.29
C ALA A 16 -1.62 -4.09 -14.57
N ASP A 17 -1.99 -2.89 -15.01
CA ASP A 17 -1.40 -2.23 -16.18
C ASP A 17 0.10 -1.94 -15.98
N VAL A 18 0.48 -1.38 -14.82
CA VAL A 18 1.90 -1.14 -14.51
C VAL A 18 2.69 -2.45 -14.40
N LEU A 19 2.11 -3.50 -13.80
CA LEU A 19 2.74 -4.81 -13.72
C LEU A 19 2.97 -5.40 -15.11
N ALA A 20 2.00 -5.27 -16.01
CA ALA A 20 2.07 -5.76 -17.38
C ALA A 20 3.09 -4.98 -18.20
N SER A 21 2.93 -3.66 -18.27
CA SER A 21 3.78 -2.80 -19.12
C SER A 21 5.26 -2.76 -18.71
N ARG A 22 5.58 -3.11 -17.46
CA ARG A 22 6.95 -3.25 -16.96
C ARG A 22 7.46 -4.70 -16.94
N GLU A 23 6.66 -5.64 -17.43
CA GLU A 23 6.99 -7.06 -17.44
C GLU A 23 7.47 -7.58 -16.07
N ILE A 24 6.73 -7.19 -15.02
CA ILE A 24 7.06 -7.58 -13.64
C ILE A 24 6.67 -9.03 -13.37
N ALA A 25 5.60 -9.51 -14.01
CA ALA A 25 5.13 -10.88 -13.92
C ALA A 25 4.75 -11.41 -15.31
N ASN A 26 4.87 -12.71 -15.53
CA ASN A 26 4.49 -13.34 -16.81
C ASN A 26 2.96 -13.39 -16.97
N GLU A 27 2.27 -13.64 -15.86
CA GLU A 27 0.82 -13.75 -15.82
C GLU A 27 0.27 -12.87 -14.69
N ILE A 28 -0.74 -12.07 -15.02
CA ILE A 28 -1.43 -11.17 -14.10
C ILE A 28 -2.90 -11.54 -14.13
N ILE A 29 -3.44 -11.98 -13.00
CA ILE A 29 -4.86 -12.24 -12.83
C ILE A 29 -5.51 -11.01 -12.22
N LEU A 30 -6.49 -10.44 -12.89
CA LEU A 30 -7.35 -9.38 -12.37
C LEU A 30 -8.70 -9.99 -12.00
N LEU A 31 -9.06 -9.96 -10.71
CA LEU A 31 -10.27 -10.60 -10.19
C LEU A 31 -11.21 -9.58 -9.59
N ASP A 32 -12.50 -9.70 -9.88
CA ASP A 32 -13.56 -8.88 -9.29
C ASP A 32 -14.84 -9.71 -9.10
N ILE A 33 -15.74 -9.24 -8.25
CA ILE A 33 -17.06 -9.86 -8.05
C ILE A 33 -18.08 -9.41 -9.08
N LYS A 34 -17.84 -8.26 -9.74
CA LYS A 34 -18.74 -7.71 -10.75
C LYS A 34 -18.54 -8.41 -12.08
N GLU A 35 -19.60 -9.05 -12.56
CA GLU A 35 -19.58 -9.84 -13.80
C GLU A 35 -19.04 -9.05 -15.01
N GLY A 36 -18.09 -9.64 -15.73
CA GLY A 36 -17.45 -9.11 -16.92
C GLY A 36 -16.52 -7.91 -16.71
N PHE A 37 -16.47 -7.35 -15.47
CA PHE A 37 -15.74 -6.11 -15.23
C PHE A 37 -14.22 -6.30 -15.23
N ALA A 38 -13.76 -7.36 -14.59
CA ALA A 38 -12.35 -7.71 -14.58
C ALA A 38 -11.88 -8.18 -15.97
N GLU A 39 -12.70 -8.97 -16.64
CA GLU A 39 -12.44 -9.48 -17.98
C GLU A 39 -12.29 -8.34 -19.00
N GLY A 40 -13.22 -7.38 -18.96
CA GLY A 40 -13.19 -6.20 -19.84
C GLY A 40 -11.92 -5.37 -19.64
N LYS A 41 -11.55 -5.06 -18.40
CA LYS A 41 -10.33 -4.31 -18.09
C LYS A 41 -9.05 -5.08 -18.43
N ALA A 42 -9.01 -6.38 -18.14
CA ALA A 42 -7.86 -7.21 -18.46
C ALA A 42 -7.66 -7.33 -19.98
N LEU A 43 -8.77 -7.43 -20.74
CA LEU A 43 -8.70 -7.45 -22.19
C LEU A 43 -8.19 -6.11 -22.76
N ASP A 44 -8.65 -4.99 -22.23
CA ASP A 44 -8.19 -3.66 -22.63
C ASP A 44 -6.70 -3.48 -22.35
N ILE A 45 -6.24 -3.84 -21.14
CA ILE A 45 -4.81 -3.84 -20.78
C ILE A 45 -4.02 -4.76 -21.73
N TRP A 46 -4.50 -5.98 -21.99
CA TRP A 46 -3.80 -6.91 -22.87
C TRP A 46 -3.66 -6.38 -24.30
N GLN A 47 -4.65 -5.62 -24.80
CA GLN A 47 -4.60 -4.99 -26.12
C GLN A 47 -3.53 -3.89 -26.22
N THR A 48 -3.00 -3.37 -25.11
CA THR A 48 -1.87 -2.43 -25.15
C THR A 48 -0.52 -3.13 -25.35
N SER A 49 -0.46 -4.47 -25.17
CA SER A 49 0.77 -5.27 -25.29
C SER A 49 1.50 -5.07 -26.63
N PRO A 50 0.86 -5.20 -27.81
CA PRO A 50 1.54 -4.99 -29.10
C PRO A 50 1.93 -3.52 -29.36
N ILE A 51 1.29 -2.58 -28.64
CA ILE A 51 1.58 -1.14 -28.75
C ILE A 51 2.81 -0.77 -27.89
N ASN A 52 2.82 -1.28 -26.66
CA ASN A 52 3.86 -0.99 -25.66
C ASN A 52 4.99 -2.01 -25.63
N MET A 53 4.91 -3.03 -26.50
CA MET A 53 5.96 -4.04 -26.73
C MET A 53 6.32 -4.81 -25.46
N TYR A 54 5.31 -5.47 -24.83
CA TYR A 54 5.52 -6.35 -23.69
C TYR A 54 4.76 -7.68 -23.86
N ASP A 55 5.21 -8.75 -23.19
CA ASP A 55 4.65 -10.10 -23.29
C ASP A 55 3.83 -10.55 -22.06
N SER A 56 3.84 -9.79 -20.97
CA SER A 56 3.07 -10.08 -19.76
C SER A 56 1.58 -10.18 -20.04
N ARG A 57 0.98 -11.35 -19.74
CA ARG A 57 -0.42 -11.60 -20.04
C ARG A 57 -1.32 -11.19 -18.89
N THR A 58 -2.31 -10.35 -19.17
CA THR A 58 -3.37 -9.99 -18.21
C THR A 58 -4.65 -10.77 -18.52
N ILE A 59 -5.20 -11.44 -17.51
CA ILE A 59 -6.42 -12.27 -17.60
C ILE A 59 -7.41 -11.79 -16.54
N GLY A 60 -8.63 -11.49 -16.94
CA GLY A 60 -9.72 -11.14 -16.03
C GLY A 60 -10.50 -12.36 -15.59
N SER A 61 -11.08 -12.29 -14.39
CA SER A 61 -11.94 -13.35 -13.86
C SER A 61 -13.01 -12.79 -12.93
N THR A 62 -14.24 -13.21 -13.14
CA THR A 62 -15.35 -12.86 -12.25
C THR A 62 -15.53 -13.92 -11.16
N ASN A 63 -15.24 -13.53 -9.90
CA ASN A 63 -15.47 -14.32 -8.69
C ASN A 63 -14.92 -15.76 -8.70
N ASP A 64 -14.05 -16.11 -9.64
CA ASP A 64 -13.41 -17.43 -9.71
C ASP A 64 -12.00 -17.39 -9.11
N TYR A 65 -11.93 -17.62 -7.80
CA TYR A 65 -10.66 -17.66 -7.07
C TYR A 65 -9.76 -18.85 -7.46
N ALA A 66 -10.25 -19.87 -8.17
CA ALA A 66 -9.40 -20.94 -8.68
C ALA A 66 -8.36 -20.41 -9.69
N MET A 67 -8.69 -19.32 -10.39
CA MET A 67 -7.76 -18.63 -11.27
C MET A 67 -6.55 -18.03 -10.54
N THR A 68 -6.66 -17.76 -9.24
CA THR A 68 -5.56 -17.22 -8.42
C THR A 68 -4.55 -18.30 -8.00
N LYS A 69 -4.83 -19.58 -8.28
CA LYS A 69 -4.01 -20.70 -7.85
C LYS A 69 -2.53 -20.50 -8.16
N ASP A 70 -1.69 -20.79 -7.17
CA ASP A 70 -0.23 -20.72 -7.24
C ASP A 70 0.31 -19.32 -7.57
N SER A 71 -0.39 -18.26 -7.15
CA SER A 71 0.14 -16.89 -7.24
C SER A 71 1.33 -16.70 -6.29
N ASP A 72 2.38 -16.07 -6.79
CA ASP A 72 3.56 -15.68 -6.00
C ASP A 72 3.25 -14.48 -5.10
N VAL A 73 2.50 -13.52 -5.63
CA VAL A 73 2.06 -12.31 -4.92
C VAL A 73 0.58 -12.05 -5.19
N VAL A 74 -0.14 -11.64 -4.16
CA VAL A 74 -1.53 -11.20 -4.27
C VAL A 74 -1.65 -9.77 -3.75
N VAL A 75 -2.21 -8.88 -4.56
CA VAL A 75 -2.51 -7.49 -4.20
C VAL A 75 -4.00 -7.37 -3.94
N ILE A 76 -4.40 -6.97 -2.72
CA ILE A 76 -5.80 -6.79 -2.33
C ILE A 76 -6.14 -5.30 -2.40
N THR A 77 -6.91 -4.92 -3.42
CA THR A 77 -7.42 -3.55 -3.60
C THR A 77 -8.93 -3.48 -3.40
N SER A 78 -9.56 -4.60 -3.04
CA SER A 78 -10.99 -4.73 -2.83
C SER A 78 -11.45 -3.94 -1.61
N GLY A 79 -12.52 -3.19 -1.74
CA GLY A 79 -13.12 -2.42 -0.67
C GLY A 79 -14.05 -1.35 -1.21
N LEU A 80 -14.91 -0.83 -0.36
CA LEU A 80 -15.80 0.28 -0.70
C LEU A 80 -15.20 1.60 -0.23
N PRO A 81 -15.31 2.67 -1.02
CA PRO A 81 -15.02 4.00 -0.55
C PRO A 81 -16.08 4.45 0.47
N ARG A 82 -15.69 5.35 1.38
CA ARG A 82 -16.62 5.94 2.34
C ARG A 82 -17.75 6.66 1.61
N LYS A 83 -18.99 6.29 1.90
CA LYS A 83 -20.20 6.93 1.35
C LYS A 83 -20.68 8.06 2.28
N PRO A 84 -21.39 9.06 1.75
CA PRO A 84 -22.07 10.06 2.59
C PRO A 84 -23.00 9.38 3.63
N GLY A 85 -22.90 9.81 4.88
CA GLY A 85 -23.67 9.25 5.99
C GLY A 85 -23.10 7.98 6.64
N MET A 86 -22.05 7.39 6.07
CA MET A 86 -21.37 6.22 6.65
C MET A 86 -20.41 6.67 7.76
N SER A 87 -20.52 6.07 8.93
CA SER A 87 -19.56 6.28 10.03
C SER A 87 -18.20 5.64 9.69
N ARG A 88 -17.18 5.93 10.49
CA ARG A 88 -15.87 5.28 10.37
C ARG A 88 -15.98 3.78 10.67
N ASP A 89 -16.75 3.42 11.70
CA ASP A 89 -16.90 2.04 12.13
C ASP A 89 -17.70 1.20 11.13
N ASP A 90 -18.73 1.78 10.48
CA ASP A 90 -19.45 1.12 9.38
C ASP A 90 -18.53 0.80 8.20
N LEU A 91 -17.61 1.71 7.88
CA LEU A 91 -16.63 1.50 6.82
C LEU A 91 -15.65 0.37 7.20
N ILE A 92 -15.17 0.36 8.45
CA ILE A 92 -14.29 -0.69 8.96
C ILE A 92 -14.99 -2.04 8.89
N ALA A 93 -16.21 -2.15 9.42
CA ALA A 93 -16.97 -3.39 9.43
C ALA A 93 -17.20 -3.93 8.01
N THR A 94 -17.63 -3.06 7.08
CA THR A 94 -17.89 -3.44 5.69
C THR A 94 -16.62 -3.92 5.00
N ASN A 95 -15.53 -3.16 5.09
CA ASN A 95 -14.29 -3.50 4.40
C ASN A 95 -13.58 -4.69 5.07
N ALA A 96 -13.67 -4.85 6.39
CA ALA A 96 -13.15 -6.03 7.09
C ALA A 96 -13.83 -7.32 6.60
N GLY A 97 -15.16 -7.32 6.41
CA GLY A 97 -15.87 -8.46 5.83
C GLY A 97 -15.41 -8.80 4.41
N ILE A 98 -15.15 -7.77 3.59
CA ILE A 98 -14.63 -7.96 2.22
C ILE A 98 -13.20 -8.52 2.27
N VAL A 99 -12.29 -7.89 3.02
CA VAL A 99 -10.87 -8.29 3.11
C VAL A 99 -10.74 -9.69 3.72
N LYS A 100 -11.52 -10.04 4.75
CA LYS A 100 -11.59 -11.38 5.31
C LYS A 100 -11.94 -12.41 4.23
N THR A 101 -13.06 -12.21 3.54
CA THR A 101 -13.52 -13.12 2.48
C THR A 101 -12.50 -13.29 1.36
N VAL A 102 -11.90 -12.19 0.91
CA VAL A 102 -10.85 -12.21 -0.12
C VAL A 102 -9.63 -12.98 0.38
N THR A 103 -9.15 -12.68 1.58
CA THR A 103 -7.96 -13.33 2.15
C THR A 103 -8.16 -14.83 2.32
N GLU A 104 -9.29 -15.28 2.90
CA GLU A 104 -9.61 -16.69 3.08
C GLU A 104 -9.65 -17.46 1.76
N ASN A 105 -10.22 -16.84 0.70
CA ASN A 105 -10.24 -17.45 -0.62
C ASN A 105 -8.85 -17.48 -1.28
N VAL A 106 -8.07 -16.39 -1.15
CA VAL A 106 -6.71 -16.32 -1.69
C VAL A 106 -5.82 -17.41 -1.07
N VAL A 107 -5.77 -17.53 0.25
CA VAL A 107 -4.90 -18.51 0.91
C VAL A 107 -5.32 -19.96 0.63
N LYS A 108 -6.59 -20.21 0.31
CA LYS A 108 -7.08 -21.54 -0.10
C LYS A 108 -6.41 -22.00 -1.41
N TYR A 109 -6.19 -21.12 -2.36
CA TYR A 109 -5.61 -21.45 -3.68
C TYR A 109 -4.13 -21.09 -3.80
N SER A 110 -3.66 -20.16 -2.99
CA SER A 110 -2.27 -19.66 -3.00
C SER A 110 -1.73 -19.53 -1.56
N PRO A 111 -1.56 -20.64 -0.82
CA PRO A 111 -1.20 -20.60 0.61
C PRO A 111 0.20 -20.06 0.89
N ASN A 112 1.05 -19.98 -0.12
CA ASN A 112 2.42 -19.46 -0.01
C ASN A 112 2.57 -18.02 -0.52
N ALA A 113 1.52 -17.43 -1.07
CA ALA A 113 1.56 -16.10 -1.64
C ALA A 113 1.96 -15.03 -0.60
N ILE A 114 2.68 -14.03 -1.06
CA ILE A 114 2.88 -12.78 -0.33
C ILE A 114 1.66 -11.89 -0.58
N ILE A 115 1.07 -11.33 0.46
CA ILE A 115 -0.15 -10.51 0.40
C ILE A 115 0.20 -9.06 0.63
N VAL A 116 -0.07 -8.21 -0.37
CA VAL A 116 0.06 -6.76 -0.29
C VAL A 116 -1.34 -6.14 -0.21
N VAL A 117 -1.65 -5.49 0.91
CA VAL A 117 -2.96 -4.87 1.14
C VAL A 117 -2.92 -3.40 0.72
N VAL A 118 -3.95 -2.97 -0.02
CA VAL A 118 -4.14 -1.58 -0.47
C VAL A 118 -5.49 -1.03 0.01
N SER A 119 -6.38 -1.90 0.45
CA SER A 119 -7.73 -1.56 0.94
C SER A 119 -7.68 -0.64 2.15
N ASN A 120 -8.63 0.31 2.22
CA ASN A 120 -8.71 1.29 3.32
C ASN A 120 -9.87 0.97 4.29
N PRO A 121 -9.71 1.34 5.58
CA PRO A 121 -8.56 1.97 6.23
C PRO A 121 -7.35 1.02 6.29
N LEU A 122 -6.20 1.47 5.74
CA LEU A 122 -5.12 0.57 5.37
C LEU A 122 -4.58 -0.28 6.53
N ASP A 123 -4.21 0.37 7.63
CA ASP A 123 -3.52 -0.30 8.73
C ASP A 123 -4.41 -1.41 9.34
N VAL A 124 -5.69 -1.11 9.57
CA VAL A 124 -6.64 -2.10 10.10
C VAL A 124 -7.05 -3.14 9.06
N MET A 125 -7.09 -2.81 7.77
CA MET A 125 -7.36 -3.82 6.73
C MET A 125 -6.17 -4.76 6.55
N THR A 126 -4.94 -4.28 6.72
CA THR A 126 -3.73 -5.12 6.76
C THR A 126 -3.77 -6.08 7.96
N TYR A 127 -4.15 -5.57 9.12
CA TYR A 127 -4.36 -6.41 10.31
C TYR A 127 -5.46 -7.46 10.09
N CYS A 128 -6.59 -7.07 9.51
CA CYS A 128 -7.67 -7.99 9.14
C CYS A 128 -7.18 -9.11 8.20
N ALA A 129 -6.42 -8.76 7.16
CA ALA A 129 -5.84 -9.74 6.25
C ALA A 129 -4.89 -10.70 6.99
N TYR A 130 -4.04 -10.19 7.86
CA TYR A 130 -3.12 -11.01 8.65
C TYR A 130 -3.85 -12.03 9.54
N LEU A 131 -4.87 -11.61 10.29
CA LEU A 131 -5.67 -12.48 11.13
C LEU A 131 -6.30 -13.66 10.36
N ASN A 132 -6.65 -13.44 9.09
CA ASN A 132 -7.32 -14.43 8.25
C ASN A 132 -6.37 -15.20 7.31
N ALA A 133 -5.16 -14.73 7.09
CA ALA A 133 -4.18 -15.39 6.24
C ALA A 133 -3.52 -16.60 6.91
N LYS A 134 -3.45 -16.63 8.24
CA LYS A 134 -2.84 -17.72 9.03
C LYS A 134 -1.42 -18.07 8.57
N THR A 135 -0.64 -17.05 8.21
CA THR A 135 0.73 -17.16 7.73
C THR A 135 1.66 -16.20 8.50
N ASP A 136 2.95 -16.23 8.21
CA ASP A 136 3.91 -15.30 8.81
C ASP A 136 3.56 -13.84 8.46
N SER A 137 3.59 -12.95 9.46
CA SER A 137 3.34 -11.51 9.29
C SER A 137 4.27 -10.86 8.27
N LYS A 138 5.46 -11.41 8.05
CA LYS A 138 6.41 -10.98 7.02
C LYS A 138 5.88 -11.15 5.60
N LYS A 139 4.85 -11.97 5.40
CA LYS A 139 4.18 -12.20 4.12
C LYS A 139 2.88 -11.41 3.96
N VAL A 140 2.43 -10.69 4.99
CA VAL A 140 1.20 -9.87 4.94
C VAL A 140 1.54 -8.47 5.39
N PHE A 141 1.45 -7.49 4.50
CA PHE A 141 1.78 -6.11 4.80
C PHE A 141 1.04 -5.13 3.89
N GLY A 142 0.99 -3.86 4.28
CA GLY A 142 0.20 -2.84 3.62
C GLY A 142 1.01 -1.85 2.80
N MET A 143 0.47 -1.43 1.65
CA MET A 143 0.98 -0.35 0.84
C MET A 143 0.52 1.00 1.42
N ALA A 144 1.40 1.68 2.15
CA ALA A 144 1.14 2.96 2.81
C ALA A 144 2.23 3.98 2.50
N GLY A 145 3.32 3.94 3.25
CA GLY A 145 4.39 4.90 3.18
C GLY A 145 5.07 5.01 1.82
N VAL A 146 5.03 3.98 0.98
CA VAL A 146 5.53 4.06 -0.42
C VAL A 146 4.78 5.15 -1.18
N LEU A 147 3.46 5.19 -1.07
CA LEU A 147 2.62 6.21 -1.69
C LEU A 147 2.81 7.59 -1.05
N ASP A 148 2.81 7.64 0.29
CA ASP A 148 2.93 8.91 1.03
C ASP A 148 4.30 9.55 0.80
N THR A 149 5.35 8.75 0.78
CA THR A 149 6.70 9.19 0.41
C THR A 149 6.76 9.68 -1.04
N ALA A 150 6.06 9.03 -1.97
CA ALA A 150 6.01 9.49 -3.37
C ALA A 150 5.35 10.86 -3.50
N ARG A 151 4.28 11.14 -2.75
CA ARG A 151 3.64 12.46 -2.68
C ARG A 151 4.60 13.52 -2.15
N TYR A 152 5.25 13.23 -1.03
CA TYR A 152 6.21 14.12 -0.40
C TYR A 152 7.36 14.47 -1.36
N ARG A 153 7.94 13.47 -2.01
CA ARG A 153 8.99 13.64 -3.03
C ARG A 153 8.52 14.48 -4.21
N ALA A 154 7.29 14.28 -4.68
CA ALA A 154 6.74 15.06 -5.79
C ALA A 154 6.57 16.56 -5.42
N PHE A 155 6.10 16.84 -4.21
CA PHE A 155 5.96 18.23 -3.74
C PHE A 155 7.32 18.90 -3.51
N LEU A 156 8.27 18.19 -2.92
CA LEU A 156 9.65 18.68 -2.78
C LEU A 156 10.31 18.95 -4.15
N ALA A 157 10.13 18.04 -5.12
CA ALA A 157 10.66 18.20 -6.46
C ALA A 157 10.12 19.44 -7.15
N THR A 158 8.82 19.72 -6.97
CA THR A 158 8.18 20.93 -7.51
C THR A 158 8.74 22.20 -6.87
N GLU A 159 8.87 22.23 -5.56
CA GLU A 159 9.37 23.39 -4.83
C GLU A 159 10.84 23.70 -5.16
N LEU A 160 11.67 22.67 -5.15
CA LEU A 160 13.11 22.80 -5.40
C LEU A 160 13.46 22.87 -6.89
N ASN A 161 12.48 22.65 -7.79
CA ASN A 161 12.68 22.57 -9.24
C ASN A 161 13.78 21.55 -9.62
N VAL A 162 13.71 20.36 -9.04
CA VAL A 162 14.65 19.25 -9.28
C VAL A 162 13.93 17.98 -9.72
N SER A 163 14.67 17.00 -10.22
CA SER A 163 14.11 15.69 -10.55
C SER A 163 13.62 14.96 -9.29
N PRO A 164 12.39 14.42 -9.26
CA PRO A 164 11.94 13.59 -8.15
C PRO A 164 12.74 12.28 -8.00
N LYS A 165 13.55 11.90 -9.00
CA LYS A 165 14.45 10.74 -8.94
C LYS A 165 15.60 10.96 -7.95
N ASP A 166 16.03 12.20 -7.76
CA ASP A 166 17.14 12.56 -6.89
C ASP A 166 16.73 12.68 -5.42
N ILE A 167 15.43 12.68 -5.13
CA ILE A 167 14.92 12.81 -3.77
C ILE A 167 14.77 11.44 -3.12
N GLN A 168 15.41 11.25 -1.97
CA GLN A 168 15.21 10.12 -1.08
C GLN A 168 14.53 10.61 0.18
N ALA A 169 13.48 9.93 0.61
CA ALA A 169 12.70 10.32 1.79
C ALA A 169 12.12 9.10 2.51
N VAL A 170 11.78 9.26 3.77
CA VAL A 170 11.11 8.25 4.59
C VAL A 170 9.95 8.89 5.33
N LEU A 171 8.77 8.32 5.17
CA LEU A 171 7.59 8.62 5.96
C LEU A 171 7.19 7.38 6.75
N MET A 172 6.90 7.54 8.04
CA MET A 172 6.51 6.47 8.95
C MET A 172 5.09 6.68 9.49
N GLY A 173 4.67 5.82 10.40
CA GLY A 173 3.37 5.93 11.08
C GLY A 173 2.21 5.35 10.29
N GLY A 174 0.99 5.60 10.77
CA GLY A 174 -0.25 5.18 10.13
C GLY A 174 -0.51 5.90 8.82
N HIS A 175 -1.25 5.25 7.93
CA HIS A 175 -1.62 5.82 6.64
C HIS A 175 -2.75 6.84 6.80
N GLY A 176 -2.44 8.13 6.68
CA GLY A 176 -3.39 9.23 6.82
C GLY A 176 -2.76 10.49 7.43
N ASP A 177 -3.56 11.26 8.16
CA ASP A 177 -3.17 12.51 8.79
C ASP A 177 -2.14 12.35 9.93
N THR A 178 -2.02 11.15 10.50
CA THR A 178 -1.03 10.81 11.54
C THR A 178 0.30 10.30 11.00
N MET A 179 0.53 10.34 9.67
CA MET A 179 1.83 9.97 9.11
C MET A 179 2.95 10.87 9.62
N VAL A 180 4.13 10.32 9.74
CA VAL A 180 5.32 10.97 10.32
C VAL A 180 6.40 11.15 9.25
N PRO A 181 6.44 12.28 8.54
CA PRO A 181 7.54 12.63 7.66
C PRO A 181 8.82 12.87 8.46
N LEU A 182 9.95 12.41 7.92
CA LEU A 182 11.26 12.52 8.57
C LEU A 182 12.21 13.40 7.74
N PRO A 183 12.22 14.74 7.92
CA PRO A 183 13.15 15.64 7.21
C PRO A 183 14.61 15.26 7.40
N ARG A 184 15.02 14.82 8.59
CA ARG A 184 16.40 14.37 8.88
C ARG A 184 16.85 13.18 8.02
N TYR A 185 15.89 12.38 7.53
CA TYR A 185 16.12 11.24 6.64
C TYR A 185 15.68 11.53 5.19
N THR A 186 15.55 12.84 4.85
CA THR A 186 15.19 13.28 3.50
C THR A 186 16.37 14.00 2.87
N THR A 187 16.80 13.51 1.69
CA THR A 187 17.91 14.08 0.95
C THR A 187 17.58 14.28 -0.52
N VAL A 188 18.27 15.22 -1.15
CA VAL A 188 18.25 15.47 -2.60
C VAL A 188 19.66 15.21 -3.12
N ALA A 189 19.85 14.12 -3.85
CA ALA A 189 21.19 13.67 -4.31
C ALA A 189 22.23 13.59 -3.16
N GLY A 190 21.80 13.21 -1.96
CA GLY A 190 22.66 13.11 -0.77
C GLY A 190 22.76 14.39 0.05
N ILE A 191 22.26 15.53 -0.43
CA ILE A 191 22.22 16.78 0.33
C ILE A 191 21.00 16.76 1.24
N PRO A 192 21.13 17.04 2.56
CA PRO A 192 19.98 17.14 3.45
C PRO A 192 18.96 18.17 2.94
N VAL A 193 17.68 17.80 2.95
CA VAL A 193 16.63 18.71 2.47
C VAL A 193 16.57 20.01 3.27
N THR A 194 16.95 19.98 4.53
CA THR A 194 17.00 21.12 5.44
C THR A 194 18.09 22.15 5.08
N GLU A 195 19.02 21.81 4.21
CA GLU A 195 20.00 22.77 3.64
C GLU A 195 19.50 23.43 2.35
N LEU A 196 18.42 22.91 1.75
CA LEU A 196 17.94 23.34 0.44
C LEU A 196 16.61 24.11 0.51
N ILE A 197 15.89 24.03 1.63
CA ILE A 197 14.56 24.62 1.79
C ILE A 197 14.39 25.16 3.21
N GLU A 198 13.78 26.35 3.31
CA GLU A 198 13.48 26.97 4.60
C GLU A 198 12.45 26.13 5.39
N GLU A 199 12.59 26.12 6.72
CA GLU A 199 11.80 25.28 7.64
C GLU A 199 10.30 25.52 7.47
N ASP A 200 9.84 26.76 7.39
CA ASP A 200 8.42 27.07 7.24
C ASP A 200 7.86 26.47 5.95
N LYS A 201 8.61 26.55 4.86
CA LYS A 201 8.19 25.99 3.57
C LYS A 201 8.20 24.46 3.58
N LEU A 202 9.17 23.87 4.25
CA LEU A 202 9.22 22.42 4.43
C LEU A 202 8.02 21.92 5.23
N ASN A 203 7.60 22.65 6.28
CA ASN A 203 6.44 22.36 7.08
C ASN A 203 5.14 22.48 6.26
N GLU A 204 4.99 23.47 5.38
CA GLU A 204 3.86 23.57 4.45
C GLU A 204 3.75 22.33 3.54
N ILE A 205 4.89 21.84 3.01
CA ILE A 205 4.93 20.64 2.17
C ILE A 205 4.57 19.39 2.97
N ILE A 206 5.04 19.27 4.20
CA ILE A 206 4.70 18.18 5.11
C ILE A 206 3.20 18.13 5.35
N GLU A 207 2.59 19.26 5.71
CA GLU A 207 1.14 19.33 5.94
C GLU A 207 0.36 19.01 4.65
N ARG A 208 0.75 19.55 3.50
CA ARG A 208 0.14 19.20 2.23
C ARG A 208 0.25 17.71 1.92
N THR A 209 1.36 17.07 2.29
CA THR A 209 1.55 15.63 2.08
C THR A 209 0.56 14.81 2.90
N LYS A 210 0.34 15.14 4.18
CA LYS A 210 -0.64 14.50 5.06
C LYS A 210 -2.05 14.52 4.47
N PHE A 211 -2.43 15.63 3.87
CA PHE A 211 -3.76 15.84 3.28
C PHE A 211 -3.82 15.62 1.76
N GLY A 212 -2.73 15.13 1.13
CA GLY A 212 -2.63 14.97 -0.32
C GLY A 212 -3.68 14.04 -0.93
N GLY A 213 -4.13 13.02 -0.19
CA GLY A 213 -5.26 12.18 -0.60
C GLY A 213 -6.58 12.96 -0.67
N GLY A 214 -6.85 13.80 0.34
CA GLY A 214 -8.03 14.68 0.38
C GLY A 214 -8.01 15.76 -0.71
N GLU A 215 -6.84 16.32 -1.03
CA GLU A 215 -6.66 17.28 -2.13
C GLU A 215 -7.12 16.67 -3.47
N ILE A 216 -6.70 15.42 -3.75
CA ILE A 216 -7.10 14.71 -4.97
C ILE A 216 -8.61 14.43 -4.98
N VAL A 217 -9.20 14.00 -3.87
CA VAL A 217 -10.65 13.78 -3.76
C VAL A 217 -11.42 15.08 -4.03
N LYS A 218 -10.95 16.21 -3.52
CA LYS A 218 -11.56 17.53 -3.79
C LYS A 218 -11.52 17.91 -5.27
N LEU A 219 -10.43 17.56 -5.97
CA LEU A 219 -10.24 17.90 -7.38
C LEU A 219 -10.96 16.93 -8.32
N LEU A 220 -10.94 15.63 -8.03
CA LEU A 220 -11.46 14.58 -8.93
C LEU A 220 -12.87 14.10 -8.56
N GLY A 221 -13.38 14.42 -7.36
CA GLY A 221 -14.63 13.86 -6.83
C GLY A 221 -14.50 12.39 -6.41
N THR A 222 -13.32 11.80 -6.49
CA THR A 222 -13.04 10.41 -6.11
C THR A 222 -11.60 10.25 -5.65
N SER A 223 -11.27 9.10 -5.04
CA SER A 223 -9.91 8.81 -4.57
C SER A 223 -8.91 8.68 -5.74
N ALA A 224 -7.64 8.97 -5.45
CA ALA A 224 -6.53 8.71 -6.36
C ALA A 224 -6.44 7.23 -6.74
N TRP A 225 -5.96 6.92 -7.93
CA TRP A 225 -5.75 5.53 -8.38
C TRP A 225 -4.43 5.30 -9.11
N TYR A 226 -3.90 6.28 -9.87
CA TYR A 226 -2.63 6.11 -10.59
C TYR A 226 -1.45 5.88 -9.63
N ALA A 227 -1.24 6.78 -8.69
CA ALA A 227 -0.13 6.68 -7.74
C ALA A 227 -0.26 5.46 -6.80
N PRO A 228 -1.42 5.14 -6.20
CA PRO A 228 -1.59 3.92 -5.41
C PRO A 228 -1.34 2.64 -6.20
N GLY A 229 -1.85 2.55 -7.44
CA GLY A 229 -1.62 1.39 -8.31
C GLY A 229 -0.14 1.22 -8.66
N ALA A 230 0.55 2.31 -9.01
CA ALA A 230 1.98 2.31 -9.28
C ALA A 230 2.82 1.97 -8.02
N ALA A 231 2.44 2.48 -6.84
CA ALA A 231 3.11 2.17 -5.58
C ALA A 231 2.99 0.67 -5.22
N ALA A 232 1.80 0.08 -5.37
CA ALA A 232 1.59 -1.34 -5.17
C ALA A 232 2.43 -2.17 -6.17
N ALA A 233 2.42 -1.82 -7.45
CA ALA A 233 3.24 -2.48 -8.47
C ALA A 233 4.75 -2.39 -8.17
N GLN A 234 5.23 -1.26 -7.63
CA GLN A 234 6.63 -1.10 -7.22
C GLN A 234 7.01 -2.05 -6.08
N MET A 235 6.10 -2.27 -5.11
CA MET A 235 6.32 -3.25 -4.05
C MET A 235 6.36 -4.67 -4.61
N VAL A 236 5.43 -5.01 -5.50
CA VAL A 236 5.42 -6.32 -6.20
C VAL A 236 6.70 -6.53 -6.99
N GLU A 237 7.20 -5.52 -7.70
CA GLU A 237 8.47 -5.59 -8.43
C GLU A 237 9.65 -5.91 -7.51
N ALA A 238 9.72 -5.28 -6.34
CA ALA A 238 10.78 -5.54 -5.37
C ALA A 238 10.76 -6.99 -4.86
N ILE A 239 9.57 -7.57 -4.71
CA ILE A 239 9.38 -8.96 -4.30
C ILE A 239 9.76 -9.92 -5.43
N VAL A 240 9.14 -9.76 -6.59
CA VAL A 240 9.27 -10.68 -7.74
C VAL A 240 10.70 -10.74 -8.25
N ARG A 241 11.40 -9.60 -8.26
CA ARG A 241 12.80 -9.48 -8.73
C ARG A 241 13.83 -9.59 -7.60
N ASP A 242 13.40 -9.88 -6.37
CA ASP A 242 14.25 -9.97 -5.17
C ASP A 242 15.19 -8.75 -5.00
N GLN A 243 14.66 -7.54 -5.21
CA GLN A 243 15.47 -6.32 -5.30
C GLN A 243 16.05 -5.84 -3.97
N LYS A 244 15.56 -6.37 -2.82
CA LYS A 244 15.98 -5.94 -1.47
C LYS A 244 15.83 -4.43 -1.26
N ARG A 245 14.75 -3.85 -1.80
CA ARG A 245 14.46 -2.42 -1.69
C ARG A 245 14.08 -2.05 -0.27
N ILE A 246 14.51 -0.87 0.14
CA ILE A 246 14.04 -0.29 1.39
C ILE A 246 12.81 0.56 1.08
N PHE A 247 11.67 0.18 1.69
CA PHE A 247 10.41 0.89 1.56
C PHE A 247 9.75 1.07 2.93
N PRO A 248 9.10 2.22 3.19
CA PRO A 248 8.17 2.32 4.30
C PRO A 248 6.87 1.58 3.94
N VAL A 249 6.57 0.52 4.67
CA VAL A 249 5.36 -0.29 4.50
C VAL A 249 4.66 -0.46 5.84
N CYS A 250 3.35 -0.69 5.83
CA CYS A 250 2.60 -1.05 7.03
C CYS A 250 2.94 -2.51 7.39
N ALA A 251 3.74 -2.69 8.45
CA ALA A 251 4.30 -3.95 8.91
C ALA A 251 3.87 -4.27 10.34
N TRP A 252 3.79 -5.56 10.68
CA TRP A 252 3.56 -6.02 12.05
C TRP A 252 4.81 -5.82 12.91
N LEU A 253 4.67 -5.10 14.02
CA LEU A 253 5.75 -4.83 14.95
C LEU A 253 5.68 -5.81 16.14
N THR A 254 6.85 -6.31 16.55
CA THR A 254 7.02 -7.28 17.62
C THR A 254 7.93 -6.78 18.76
N GLY A 255 8.29 -5.49 18.73
CA GLY A 255 9.17 -4.82 19.69
C GLY A 255 9.96 -3.67 19.08
N GLU A 256 9.99 -3.59 17.75
CA GLU A 256 10.69 -2.52 17.03
C GLU A 256 10.11 -1.16 17.41
N TYR A 257 10.97 -0.16 17.54
CA TYR A 257 10.62 1.19 18.02
C TYR A 257 10.01 1.23 19.44
N GLY A 258 10.10 0.11 20.20
CA GLY A 258 9.39 -0.06 21.48
C GLY A 258 7.90 -0.35 21.35
N LEU A 259 7.41 -0.60 20.12
CA LEU A 259 6.02 -0.86 19.80
C LEU A 259 5.79 -2.36 19.56
N LYS A 260 4.65 -2.88 19.99
CA LYS A 260 4.34 -4.29 19.91
C LYS A 260 2.87 -4.52 19.58
N ASP A 261 2.63 -5.61 18.86
CA ASP A 261 1.28 -6.08 18.52
C ASP A 261 0.46 -5.02 17.75
N ILE A 262 1.09 -4.39 16.75
CA ILE A 262 0.51 -3.33 15.94
C ILE A 262 1.00 -3.42 14.49
N TYR A 263 0.14 -3.14 13.52
CA TYR A 263 0.51 -2.82 12.15
C TYR A 263 0.78 -1.32 12.02
N LEU A 264 1.99 -0.95 11.61
CA LEU A 264 2.40 0.46 11.51
C LEU A 264 3.39 0.66 10.36
N GLY A 265 3.35 1.82 9.72
CA GLY A 265 4.27 2.21 8.66
C GLY A 265 5.69 2.39 9.18
N VAL A 266 6.61 1.52 8.76
CA VAL A 266 8.04 1.54 9.12
C VAL A 266 8.90 1.16 7.92
N PRO A 267 10.18 1.61 7.85
CA PRO A 267 11.08 1.19 6.79
C PRO A 267 11.46 -0.29 6.94
N VAL A 268 11.32 -1.04 5.86
CA VAL A 268 11.65 -2.46 5.79
C VAL A 268 12.54 -2.76 4.58
N VAL A 269 13.29 -3.85 4.63
CA VAL A 269 13.88 -4.46 3.44
C VAL A 269 12.87 -5.42 2.85
N LEU A 270 12.44 -5.15 1.61
CA LEU A 270 11.45 -5.92 0.88
C LEU A 270 12.13 -6.72 -0.24
N GLY A 271 11.97 -8.03 -0.21
CA GLY A 271 12.52 -8.96 -1.19
C GLY A 271 11.62 -10.17 -1.42
N LYS A 272 12.14 -11.22 -2.04
CA LYS A 272 11.37 -12.39 -2.48
C LYS A 272 10.63 -13.15 -1.38
N ASN A 273 11.02 -12.98 -0.13
CA ASN A 273 10.38 -13.62 1.01
C ASN A 273 9.34 -12.71 1.71
N GLY A 274 9.05 -11.53 1.14
CA GLY A 274 8.29 -10.47 1.76
C GLY A 274 9.18 -9.53 2.56
N ILE A 275 8.78 -9.17 3.78
CA ILE A 275 9.60 -8.37 4.68
C ILE A 275 10.76 -9.23 5.23
N GLU A 276 11.98 -8.88 4.86
CA GLU A 276 13.15 -9.62 5.32
C GLU A 276 13.66 -9.11 6.68
N ARG A 277 13.58 -7.81 6.90
CA ARG A 277 13.83 -7.16 8.19
C ARG A 277 13.20 -5.78 8.25
N ILE A 278 12.85 -5.35 9.45
CA ILE A 278 12.50 -3.96 9.77
C ILE A 278 13.80 -3.21 10.07
N ILE A 279 13.88 -1.94 9.64
CA ILE A 279 15.00 -1.06 9.92
C ILE A 279 14.56 -0.09 11.01
N GLU A 280 15.24 -0.10 12.15
CA GLU A 280 15.00 0.88 13.22
C GLU A 280 15.89 2.11 12.98
N LEU A 281 15.24 3.26 12.77
CA LEU A 281 15.91 4.55 12.65
C LEU A 281 16.13 5.14 14.04
N ASP A 282 17.22 5.89 14.19
CA ASP A 282 17.48 6.66 15.40
C ASP A 282 16.62 7.92 15.42
N LEU A 283 15.41 7.82 16.00
CA LEU A 283 14.46 8.91 16.12
C LEU A 283 14.81 9.80 17.30
N ASN A 284 14.79 11.13 17.08
CA ASN A 284 14.85 12.08 18.17
C ASN A 284 13.54 12.07 18.99
N GLU A 285 13.53 12.83 20.11
CA GLU A 285 12.38 12.85 21.02
C GLU A 285 11.07 13.30 20.33
N ALA A 286 11.14 14.32 19.48
CA ALA A 286 9.98 14.83 18.75
C ALA A 286 9.45 13.82 17.71
N GLU A 287 10.33 13.21 16.91
CA GLU A 287 9.98 12.19 15.95
C GLU A 287 9.38 10.94 16.62
N ARG A 288 9.94 10.55 17.77
CA ARG A 288 9.42 9.43 18.58
C ARG A 288 8.06 9.74 19.17
N ALA A 289 7.82 10.96 19.65
CA ALA A 289 6.53 11.39 20.16
C ALA A 289 5.45 11.32 19.06
N LEU A 290 5.76 11.82 17.85
CA LEU A 290 4.86 11.73 16.71
C LEU A 290 4.57 10.28 16.29
N LEU A 291 5.58 9.40 16.31
CA LEU A 291 5.38 7.99 16.00
C LEU A 291 4.50 7.29 17.04
N ASN A 292 4.65 7.60 18.32
CA ASN A 292 3.81 7.06 19.39
C ASN A 292 2.36 7.53 19.26
N GLU A 293 2.13 8.82 18.99
CA GLU A 293 0.80 9.36 18.71
C GLU A 293 0.15 8.66 17.53
N SER A 294 0.89 8.47 16.45
CA SER A 294 0.44 7.73 15.28
C SER A 294 0.09 6.27 15.61
N ALA A 295 0.91 5.61 16.42
CA ALA A 295 0.67 4.24 16.86
C ALA A 295 -0.60 4.13 17.72
N GLU A 296 -0.85 5.06 18.64
CA GLU A 296 -2.08 5.11 19.44
C GLU A 296 -3.31 5.27 18.55
N ALA A 297 -3.25 6.14 17.55
CA ALA A 297 -4.34 6.34 16.60
C ALA A 297 -4.64 5.06 15.81
N VAL A 298 -3.62 4.36 15.32
CA VAL A 298 -3.78 3.08 14.60
C VAL A 298 -4.32 2.00 15.52
N LYS A 299 -3.79 1.88 16.73
CA LYS A 299 -4.24 0.88 17.70
C LYS A 299 -5.70 1.06 18.05
N SER A 300 -6.16 2.29 18.25
CA SER A 300 -7.58 2.57 18.52
C SER A 300 -8.51 2.04 17.43
N VAL A 301 -8.07 2.00 16.17
CA VAL A 301 -8.84 1.47 15.05
C VAL A 301 -8.75 -0.06 14.96
N MET A 302 -7.60 -0.64 15.31
CA MET A 302 -7.45 -2.09 15.42
C MET A 302 -8.36 -2.65 16.54
N ASP A 303 -8.43 -1.97 17.69
CA ASP A 303 -9.31 -2.34 18.82
C ASP A 303 -10.80 -2.34 18.41
N VAL A 304 -11.23 -1.44 17.52
CA VAL A 304 -12.60 -1.46 16.96
C VAL A 304 -12.85 -2.78 16.20
N LEU A 305 -11.90 -3.23 15.38
CA LEU A 305 -12.02 -4.50 14.65
C LEU A 305 -12.03 -5.70 15.61
N ASP A 306 -11.17 -5.71 16.63
CA ASP A 306 -11.11 -6.79 17.60
C ASP A 306 -12.43 -6.91 18.40
N ASN A 307 -13.02 -5.79 18.81
CA ASN A 307 -14.32 -5.76 19.47
C ASN A 307 -15.45 -6.27 18.56
N MET A 308 -15.43 -5.97 17.26
CA MET A 308 -16.40 -6.50 16.30
C MET A 308 -16.26 -8.03 16.16
N ASN A 309 -15.03 -8.54 16.12
CA ASN A 309 -14.77 -9.98 16.03
C ASN A 309 -15.16 -10.73 17.31
N ALA A 310 -15.06 -10.12 18.49
CA ALA A 310 -15.42 -10.70 19.76
C ALA A 310 -16.96 -10.81 19.96
N THR A 311 -17.74 -10.02 19.23
CA THR A 311 -19.21 -9.97 19.30
C THR A 311 -19.92 -10.73 18.17
N ALA A 312 -19.18 -11.25 17.20
CA ALA A 312 -19.67 -12.03 16.04
C ALA A 312 -19.50 -13.53 16.28
#